data_e49606bbdc375b4c904cd5dbadf1cdbe
#
_entry.id   e49606bbdc375b4c904cd5dbadf1cdbe
#
_cell.length_a   1.000
_cell.length_b   1.000
_cell.length_c   1.000
_cell.angle_alpha   90.00
_cell.angle_beta   90.00
_cell.angle_gamma   90.00
#
_symmetry.space_group_name_H-M   'P 1'
#
loop_
_entity.id
_entity.type
_entity.pdbx_description
1 polymer ?
#
loop_
_entity_poly.entity_id
_entity_poly.type
_entity_poly.pdbx_seq_one_letter_code
_entity_poly.pdbx_strand_id
1 'polypeptide(L)'
;MYYKVNSQGSTTYKANINNKTLMDKIFHEKIISWFNNQFNRPSAVQIQAWQVIEKQRDVLISSPTGSGKTLAAFLYGLNQLFVKGDDGLTILYVSPLKALSNDVKINLEQPLDDLNQLFPEKNVRAASWTGDTTPAERNKIRKKPPNILVTTPESLYVLLTSQSGREILKNLKTVIIDEIHAVANSKRGAHLVLSLQRLEALCYQRPQRIAISATQKPIETMRDFILHGENSEIVNLGHKRQLEITIEIPQSPLSAFMSNEQWAEVYQRLCEVIAEHKTTLIFVNNRRLCERLTKNLAEKIGEEFITSHHGSLAKEHRLNAEQMLKSGQLKALVATASLELGIDIGDIDCVCQIGS
;
A
#
# COMPACT_ATOMS: atom_id res chain seq x y z
N MET A 1 -18.28 17.03 -6.21
CA MET A 1 -17.15 17.47 -5.37
C MET A 1 -15.87 17.08 -6.10
N TYR A 2 -14.95 17.97 -6.32
CA TYR A 2 -13.63 17.61 -6.86
C TYR A 2 -12.54 18.25 -6.02
N TYR A 3 -11.36 17.62 -6.04
CA TYR A 3 -10.19 18.05 -5.29
C TYR A 3 -9.07 18.34 -6.27
N LYS A 4 -8.44 19.49 -6.14
CA LYS A 4 -7.21 19.84 -6.86
C LYS A 4 -6.02 19.52 -5.98
N VAL A 5 -5.11 18.71 -6.47
CA VAL A 5 -3.87 18.36 -5.77
C VAL A 5 -2.75 19.23 -6.33
N ASN A 6 -2.36 20.28 -5.60
CA ASN A 6 -1.20 21.08 -6.00
C ASN A 6 0.10 20.33 -5.69
N SER A 7 0.83 19.97 -6.72
CA SER A 7 2.13 19.28 -6.65
C SER A 7 3.30 20.19 -6.25
N GLN A 8 3.08 21.48 -5.99
CA GLN A 8 4.11 22.42 -5.58
C GLN A 8 4.04 22.71 -4.08
N GLY A 9 4.61 21.84 -3.31
CA GLY A 9 4.81 22.00 -1.88
C GLY A 9 6.06 21.25 -1.40
N SER A 10 7.21 21.49 -2.06
CA SER A 10 8.48 21.07 -1.47
C SER A 10 8.81 22.00 -0.30
N THR A 11 8.29 21.68 0.87
CA THR A 11 8.87 22.19 2.10
C THR A 11 10.23 21.50 2.22
N THR A 12 11.28 22.19 1.79
CA THR A 12 12.66 21.81 2.05
C THR A 12 12.85 21.79 3.57
N TYR A 13 12.58 20.64 4.17
CA TYR A 13 13.16 20.35 5.47
C TYR A 13 14.69 20.40 5.25
N LYS A 14 15.36 21.35 5.90
CA LYS A 14 16.82 21.33 6.02
C LYS A 14 17.19 19.94 6.56
N ALA A 15 17.63 19.05 5.66
CA ALA A 15 18.14 17.75 6.01
C ALA A 15 19.42 18.01 6.80
N ASN A 16 19.33 17.90 8.12
CA ASN A 16 20.48 17.98 8.99
C ASN A 16 21.47 16.87 8.60
N ILE A 17 22.74 17.18 8.71
CA ILE A 17 23.91 16.30 8.57
C ILE A 17 23.76 14.96 9.32
N ASN A 18 22.85 14.87 10.29
CA ASN A 18 22.51 13.70 11.10
C ASN A 18 21.87 12.50 10.36
N ASN A 19 21.28 12.68 9.18
CA ASN A 19 20.56 11.59 8.49
C ASN A 19 21.51 10.56 7.85
N LYS A 20 22.63 11.00 7.32
CA LYS A 20 23.67 10.12 6.77
C LYS A 20 24.29 9.28 7.88
N THR A 21 24.59 9.92 9.00
CA THR A 21 25.18 9.27 10.20
C THR A 21 24.25 8.21 10.81
N LEU A 22 22.92 8.33 10.66
CA LEU A 22 21.98 7.34 11.17
C LEU A 22 21.95 6.10 10.28
N MET A 23 21.87 6.24 8.97
CA MET A 23 21.91 5.08 8.06
C MET A 23 23.19 4.29 8.21
N ASP A 24 24.34 4.98 8.34
CA ASP A 24 25.66 4.36 8.52
C ASP A 24 25.75 3.52 9.81
N LYS A 25 24.93 3.82 10.82
CA LYS A 25 24.85 3.04 12.06
C LYS A 25 23.93 1.82 11.97
N ILE A 26 22.87 1.91 11.17
CA ILE A 26 21.81 0.91 11.14
C ILE A 26 22.04 -0.11 10.02
N PHE A 27 22.51 0.32 8.87
CA PHE A 27 22.57 -0.48 7.66
C PHE A 27 23.99 -0.79 7.21
N HIS A 28 24.15 -1.94 6.56
CA HIS A 28 25.41 -2.30 5.90
C HIS A 28 25.70 -1.37 4.72
N GLU A 29 26.98 -1.05 4.49
CA GLU A 29 27.43 -0.10 3.45
C GLU A 29 26.90 -0.40 2.04
N LYS A 30 26.84 -1.69 1.65
CA LYS A 30 26.28 -2.11 0.34
C LYS A 30 24.81 -1.76 0.23
N ILE A 31 24.02 -1.89 1.32
CA ILE A 31 22.59 -1.56 1.34
C ILE A 31 22.39 -0.05 1.28
N ILE A 32 23.23 0.72 1.96
CA ILE A 32 23.22 2.19 1.89
C ILE A 32 23.51 2.65 0.45
N SER A 33 24.54 2.07 -0.18
CA SER A 33 24.91 2.40 -1.56
C SER A 33 23.79 2.07 -2.53
N TRP A 34 23.18 0.88 -2.41
CA TRP A 34 22.01 0.48 -3.18
C TRP A 34 20.85 1.47 -2.99
N PHE A 35 20.51 1.78 -1.75
CA PHE A 35 19.41 2.70 -1.43
C PHE A 35 19.62 4.08 -2.04
N ASN A 36 20.83 4.66 -1.91
CA ASN A 36 21.13 5.98 -2.44
C ASN A 36 21.11 6.02 -3.98
N ASN A 37 21.48 4.92 -4.64
CA ASN A 37 21.39 4.80 -6.09
C ASN A 37 19.93 4.75 -6.59
N GLN A 38 19.03 4.12 -5.83
CA GLN A 38 17.63 3.98 -6.21
C GLN A 38 16.78 5.22 -5.82
N PHE A 39 17.03 5.80 -4.64
CA PHE A 39 16.12 6.78 -4.02
C PHE A 39 16.79 8.12 -3.68
N ASN A 40 18.06 8.29 -4.00
CA ASN A 40 18.86 9.48 -3.71
C ASN A 40 19.02 9.77 -2.19
N ARG A 41 17.92 9.84 -1.43
CA ARG A 41 17.93 10.07 0.03
C ARG A 41 16.69 9.48 0.71
N PRO A 42 16.80 9.08 1.99
CA PRO A 42 15.65 8.58 2.72
C PRO A 42 14.63 9.68 3.02
N SER A 43 13.36 9.32 3.03
CA SER A 43 12.28 10.19 3.47
C SER A 43 12.29 10.36 5.00
N ALA A 44 11.69 11.42 5.49
CA ALA A 44 11.63 11.67 6.93
C ALA A 44 10.88 10.55 7.69
N VAL A 45 9.87 9.94 7.06
CA VAL A 45 9.13 8.80 7.63
C VAL A 45 10.02 7.57 7.76
N GLN A 46 10.87 7.31 6.77
CA GLN A 46 11.82 6.19 6.81
C GLN A 46 12.84 6.37 7.93
N ILE A 47 13.41 7.55 8.06
CA ILE A 47 14.37 7.87 9.13
C ILE A 47 13.78 7.62 10.51
N GLN A 48 12.57 8.16 10.78
CA GLN A 48 11.93 7.98 12.09
C GLN A 48 11.52 6.52 12.34
N ALA A 49 11.00 5.84 11.32
CA ALA A 49 10.65 4.44 11.43
C ALA A 49 11.85 3.56 11.78
N TRP A 50 12.98 3.74 11.11
CA TRP A 50 14.19 2.94 11.38
C TRP A 50 14.77 3.18 12.77
N GLN A 51 14.66 4.39 13.32
CA GLN A 51 15.08 4.67 14.71
C GLN A 51 14.28 3.88 15.76
N VAL A 52 13.01 3.60 15.47
CA VAL A 52 12.14 2.81 16.34
C VAL A 52 12.36 1.31 16.11
N ILE A 53 12.42 0.91 14.84
CA ILE A 53 12.59 -0.51 14.43
C ILE A 53 13.92 -1.07 14.94
N GLU A 54 15.01 -0.30 14.87
CA GLU A 54 16.33 -0.70 15.37
C GLU A 54 16.31 -1.04 16.87
N LYS A 55 15.53 -0.32 17.65
CA LYS A 55 15.36 -0.54 19.09
C LYS A 55 14.46 -1.74 19.43
N GLN A 56 14.02 -2.48 18.41
CA GLN A 56 13.11 -3.62 18.55
C GLN A 56 11.77 -3.27 19.20
N ARG A 57 11.33 -2.00 19.07
CA ARG A 57 10.01 -1.57 19.52
C ARG A 57 8.98 -1.76 18.41
N ASP A 58 7.76 -2.06 18.80
CA ASP A 58 6.64 -2.09 17.86
C ASP A 58 6.35 -0.67 17.35
N VAL A 59 5.95 -0.57 16.08
CA VAL A 59 5.72 0.74 15.47
C VAL A 59 4.51 0.75 14.55
N LEU A 60 3.69 1.81 14.66
CA LEU A 60 2.69 2.17 13.67
C LEU A 60 3.26 3.30 12.78
N ILE A 61 3.48 2.99 11.51
CA ILE A 61 3.93 3.96 10.50
C ILE A 61 2.69 4.47 9.76
N SER A 62 2.34 5.72 9.98
CA SER A 62 1.21 6.37 9.33
C SER A 62 1.68 7.54 8.48
N SER A 63 1.45 7.45 7.17
CA SER A 63 1.73 8.55 6.24
C SER A 63 1.02 8.29 4.90
N PRO A 64 0.87 9.28 4.02
CA PRO A 64 0.25 9.11 2.72
C PRO A 64 0.91 8.00 1.87
N THR A 65 0.17 7.47 0.89
CA THR A 65 0.72 6.56 -0.12
C THR A 65 1.90 7.20 -0.85
N GLY A 66 2.85 6.39 -1.34
CA GLY A 66 4.05 6.89 -2.02
C GLY A 66 5.14 7.48 -1.11
N SER A 67 4.97 7.52 0.22
CA SER A 67 5.96 8.06 1.17
C SER A 67 7.12 7.09 1.50
N GLY A 68 7.10 5.88 0.96
CA GLY A 68 8.11 4.84 1.20
C GLY A 68 7.94 4.04 2.50
N LYS A 69 6.71 3.98 3.07
CA LYS A 69 6.40 3.22 4.29
C LYS A 69 6.73 1.73 4.18
N THR A 70 6.32 1.11 3.08
CA THR A 70 6.51 -0.33 2.86
C THR A 70 7.99 -0.68 2.82
N LEU A 71 8.80 0.10 2.11
CA LEU A 71 10.26 -0.06 2.12
C LEU A 71 10.86 0.21 3.50
N ALA A 72 10.34 1.21 4.25
CA ALA A 72 10.80 1.47 5.62
C ALA A 72 10.62 0.24 6.51
N ALA A 73 9.48 -0.45 6.41
CA ALA A 73 9.20 -1.64 7.19
C ALA A 73 10.07 -2.84 6.80
N PHE A 74 10.35 -3.02 5.50
CA PHE A 74 11.13 -4.16 5.01
C PHE A 74 12.65 -3.98 5.18
N LEU A 75 13.20 -2.79 4.92
CA LEU A 75 14.63 -2.60 4.70
C LEU A 75 15.49 -3.03 5.90
N TYR A 76 15.01 -2.77 7.13
CA TYR A 76 15.73 -3.22 8.32
C TYR A 76 15.78 -4.75 8.41
N GLY A 77 14.66 -5.43 8.18
CA GLY A 77 14.60 -6.88 8.16
C GLY A 77 15.46 -7.48 7.05
N LEU A 78 15.46 -6.89 5.85
CA LEU A 78 16.34 -7.27 4.75
C LEU A 78 17.82 -7.12 5.16
N ASN A 79 18.18 -5.99 5.75
CA ASN A 79 19.54 -5.79 6.24
C ASN A 79 19.97 -6.90 7.24
N GLN A 80 19.09 -7.30 8.17
CA GLN A 80 19.39 -8.39 9.09
C GLN A 80 19.59 -9.73 8.35
N LEU A 81 18.74 -10.04 7.36
CA LEU A 81 18.84 -11.26 6.56
C LEU A 81 20.15 -11.33 5.76
N PHE A 82 20.53 -10.24 5.09
CA PHE A 82 21.73 -10.20 4.26
C PHE A 82 23.03 -10.14 5.08
N VAL A 83 23.02 -9.50 6.24
CA VAL A 83 24.21 -9.38 7.08
C VAL A 83 24.38 -10.61 7.99
N LYS A 84 23.35 -10.98 8.74
CA LYS A 84 23.43 -12.07 9.71
C LYS A 84 23.21 -13.45 9.09
N GLY A 85 22.37 -13.55 8.06
CA GLY A 85 22.13 -14.81 7.35
C GLY A 85 21.25 -15.76 8.15
N ASP A 86 20.05 -15.37 8.45
CA ASP A 86 19.07 -16.23 9.13
C ASP A 86 18.48 -17.28 8.19
N ASP A 87 18.40 -18.53 8.64
CA ASP A 87 17.74 -19.61 7.92
C ASP A 87 16.24 -19.68 8.23
N GLY A 88 15.46 -20.04 7.21
CA GLY A 88 14.01 -20.21 7.32
C GLY A 88 13.23 -18.90 7.35
N LEU A 89 11.99 -18.97 7.78
CA LEU A 89 11.05 -17.85 7.76
C LEU A 89 11.30 -16.91 8.96
N THR A 90 11.67 -15.67 8.67
CA THR A 90 11.95 -14.63 9.69
C THR A 90 11.06 -13.42 9.56
N ILE A 91 10.57 -13.12 8.37
CA ILE A 91 9.68 -11.97 8.11
C ILE A 91 8.34 -12.47 7.59
N LEU A 92 7.26 -12.11 8.27
CA LEU A 92 5.90 -12.32 7.81
C LEU A 92 5.30 -10.97 7.41
N TYR A 93 4.84 -10.86 6.19
CA TYR A 93 4.09 -9.71 5.70
C TYR A 93 2.61 -10.08 5.53
N VAL A 94 1.74 -9.37 6.24
CA VAL A 94 0.29 -9.59 6.22
C VAL A 94 -0.39 -8.41 5.57
N SER A 95 -1.00 -8.64 4.41
CA SER A 95 -1.80 -7.62 3.71
C SER A 95 -3.26 -8.05 3.68
N PRO A 96 -4.22 -7.18 4.05
CA PRO A 96 -5.64 -7.48 4.00
C PRO A 96 -6.19 -7.58 2.58
N LEU A 97 -5.47 -7.12 1.58
CA LEU A 97 -5.91 -7.06 0.20
C LEU A 97 -5.11 -8.04 -0.68
N LYS A 98 -5.81 -8.91 -1.41
CA LYS A 98 -5.17 -9.88 -2.33
C LYS A 98 -4.41 -9.20 -3.47
N ALA A 99 -4.90 -8.08 -3.98
CA ALA A 99 -4.25 -7.30 -5.03
C ALA A 99 -2.90 -6.73 -4.55
N LEU A 100 -2.85 -6.21 -3.31
CA LEU A 100 -1.62 -5.72 -2.70
C LEU A 100 -0.56 -6.80 -2.48
N SER A 101 -0.94 -8.05 -2.24
CA SER A 101 0.07 -9.12 -2.14
C SER A 101 0.81 -9.34 -3.46
N ASN A 102 0.21 -9.05 -4.61
CA ASN A 102 0.91 -9.06 -5.89
C ASN A 102 1.80 -7.82 -6.08
N ASP A 103 1.31 -6.62 -5.73
CA ASP A 103 2.07 -5.38 -5.82
C ASP A 103 3.27 -5.39 -4.85
N VAL A 104 3.08 -5.90 -3.64
CA VAL A 104 4.17 -6.10 -2.67
C VAL A 104 5.16 -7.14 -3.16
N LYS A 105 4.71 -8.20 -3.79
CA LYS A 105 5.60 -9.18 -4.40
C LYS A 105 6.50 -8.51 -5.44
N ILE A 106 5.94 -7.68 -6.32
CA ILE A 106 6.70 -6.92 -7.33
C ILE A 106 7.62 -5.91 -6.65
N ASN A 107 7.12 -5.10 -5.70
CA ASN A 107 7.89 -4.08 -5.00
C ASN A 107 8.93 -4.65 -4.01
N LEU A 108 8.79 -5.90 -3.60
CA LEU A 108 9.76 -6.63 -2.78
C LEU A 108 10.74 -7.43 -3.64
N GLU A 109 10.30 -8.01 -4.77
CA GLU A 109 11.15 -8.83 -5.64
C GLU A 109 12.31 -8.01 -6.21
N GLN A 110 12.05 -6.81 -6.75
CA GLN A 110 13.12 -5.99 -7.31
C GLN A 110 14.21 -5.62 -6.28
N PRO A 111 13.90 -5.05 -5.09
CA PRO A 111 14.90 -4.84 -4.05
C PRO A 111 15.60 -6.13 -3.62
N LEU A 112 14.88 -7.25 -3.57
CA LEU A 112 15.42 -8.53 -3.16
C LEU A 112 16.41 -9.09 -4.20
N ASP A 113 16.08 -8.98 -5.49
CA ASP A 113 16.95 -9.40 -6.59
C ASP A 113 18.22 -8.55 -6.64
N ASP A 114 18.09 -7.22 -6.52
CA ASP A 114 19.23 -6.30 -6.48
C ASP A 114 20.16 -6.61 -5.29
N LEU A 115 19.60 -6.84 -4.11
CA LEU A 115 20.38 -7.16 -2.92
C LEU A 115 21.00 -8.57 -3.00
N ASN A 116 20.32 -9.57 -3.57
CA ASN A 116 20.91 -10.89 -3.81
C ASN A 116 22.12 -10.82 -4.77
N GLN A 117 22.12 -9.90 -5.74
CA GLN A 117 23.28 -9.66 -6.59
C GLN A 117 24.46 -9.04 -5.82
N LEU A 118 24.17 -8.14 -4.87
CA LEU A 118 25.19 -7.50 -4.04
C LEU A 118 25.77 -8.42 -2.96
N PHE A 119 25.03 -9.45 -2.57
CA PHE A 119 25.40 -10.46 -1.57
C PHE A 119 25.27 -11.88 -2.15
N PRO A 120 26.10 -12.25 -3.12
CA PRO A 120 25.96 -13.53 -3.85
C PRO A 120 26.09 -14.78 -2.97
N GLU A 121 26.71 -14.64 -1.80
CA GLU A 121 26.82 -15.70 -0.79
C GLU A 121 25.50 -15.92 -0.01
N LYS A 122 24.56 -15.01 -0.10
CA LYS A 122 23.23 -15.11 0.50
C LYS A 122 22.20 -15.45 -0.60
N ASN A 123 21.19 -16.17 -0.24
CA ASN A 123 20.07 -16.49 -1.15
C ASN A 123 18.77 -16.25 -0.42
N VAL A 124 18.47 -14.97 -0.19
CA VAL A 124 17.24 -14.55 0.48
C VAL A 124 16.06 -14.71 -0.48
N ARG A 125 15.01 -15.41 -0.02
CA ARG A 125 13.86 -15.76 -0.84
C ARG A 125 12.58 -15.24 -0.23
N ALA A 126 11.68 -14.74 -1.08
CA ALA A 126 10.31 -14.44 -0.75
C ALA A 126 9.35 -15.43 -1.41
N ALA A 127 8.20 -15.67 -0.80
CA ALA A 127 7.10 -16.42 -1.39
C ALA A 127 5.76 -15.90 -0.89
N SER A 128 4.70 -16.16 -1.67
CA SER A 128 3.33 -15.79 -1.31
C SER A 128 2.52 -17.01 -0.90
N TRP A 129 1.79 -16.89 0.20
CA TRP A 129 0.80 -17.88 0.63
C TRP A 129 -0.55 -17.22 0.83
N THR A 130 -1.37 -17.31 -0.19
CA THR A 130 -2.74 -16.73 -0.22
C THR A 130 -3.76 -17.80 -0.61
N GLY A 131 -5.03 -17.43 -0.74
CA GLY A 131 -6.06 -18.29 -1.28
C GLY A 131 -5.75 -18.82 -2.69
N ASP A 132 -4.99 -18.05 -3.47
CA ASP A 132 -4.69 -18.35 -4.88
C ASP A 132 -3.40 -19.17 -5.07
N THR A 133 -2.63 -19.40 -3.98
CA THR A 133 -1.42 -20.23 -4.00
C THR A 133 -1.78 -21.69 -4.23
N THR A 134 -1.19 -22.29 -5.27
CA THR A 134 -1.48 -23.67 -5.65
C THR A 134 -0.99 -24.70 -4.61
N PRO A 135 -1.55 -25.92 -4.59
CA PRO A 135 -1.07 -26.98 -3.69
C PRO A 135 0.39 -27.35 -3.89
N ALA A 136 0.91 -27.28 -5.10
CA ALA A 136 2.30 -27.54 -5.43
C ALA A 136 3.24 -26.48 -4.81
N GLU A 137 2.90 -25.20 -4.94
CA GLU A 137 3.63 -24.08 -4.33
C GLU A 137 3.60 -24.17 -2.79
N ARG A 138 2.44 -24.46 -2.20
CA ARG A 138 2.33 -24.67 -0.74
C ARG A 138 3.24 -25.80 -0.26
N ASN A 139 3.31 -26.90 -1.01
CA ASN A 139 4.22 -27.99 -0.67
C ASN A 139 5.69 -27.59 -0.79
N LYS A 140 6.05 -26.77 -1.79
CA LYS A 140 7.40 -26.23 -1.95
C LYS A 140 7.78 -25.33 -0.76
N ILE A 141 6.86 -24.45 -0.33
CA ILE A 141 7.06 -23.57 0.84
C ILE A 141 7.23 -24.40 2.12
N ARG A 142 6.43 -25.45 2.31
CA ARG A 142 6.57 -26.33 3.51
C ARG A 142 7.91 -27.06 3.55
N LYS A 143 8.38 -27.59 2.41
CA LYS A 143 9.65 -28.33 2.35
C LYS A 143 10.87 -27.42 2.47
N LYS A 144 10.81 -26.23 1.94
CA LYS A 144 11.90 -25.24 1.97
C LYS A 144 11.31 -23.84 2.24
N PRO A 145 11.07 -23.49 3.51
CA PRO A 145 10.49 -22.20 3.87
C PRO A 145 11.30 -21.04 3.31
N PRO A 146 10.65 -19.96 2.78
CA PRO A 146 11.33 -18.74 2.37
C PRO A 146 11.75 -17.95 3.60
N ASN A 147 12.60 -16.93 3.43
CA ASN A 147 12.95 -16.01 4.50
C ASN A 147 11.83 -14.98 4.75
N ILE A 148 11.07 -14.68 3.71
CA ILE A 148 9.95 -13.72 3.73
C ILE A 148 8.70 -14.40 3.19
N LEU A 149 7.61 -14.38 3.96
CA LEU A 149 6.31 -14.90 3.54
C LEU A 149 5.29 -13.77 3.45
N VAL A 150 4.73 -13.59 2.27
CA VAL A 150 3.60 -12.66 2.03
C VAL A 150 2.29 -13.42 2.16
N THR A 151 1.37 -12.95 2.98
CA THR A 151 0.10 -13.65 3.24
C THR A 151 -1.07 -12.69 3.47
N THR A 152 -2.27 -13.26 3.59
CA THR A 152 -3.48 -12.53 3.99
C THR A 152 -3.92 -12.94 5.41
N PRO A 153 -4.78 -12.15 6.10
CA PRO A 153 -5.30 -12.51 7.42
C PRO A 153 -5.93 -13.91 7.48
N GLU A 154 -6.68 -14.26 6.46
CA GLU A 154 -7.35 -15.56 6.36
C GLU A 154 -6.35 -16.71 6.19
N SER A 155 -5.35 -16.49 5.36
CA SER A 155 -4.30 -17.49 5.11
C SER A 155 -3.37 -17.66 6.31
N LEU A 156 -3.10 -16.59 7.06
CA LEU A 156 -2.39 -16.66 8.34
C LEU A 156 -3.13 -17.54 9.33
N TYR A 157 -4.46 -17.37 9.45
CA TYR A 157 -5.27 -18.23 10.31
C TYR A 157 -5.17 -19.70 9.90
N VAL A 158 -5.26 -20.01 8.61
CA VAL A 158 -5.09 -21.39 8.10
C VAL A 158 -3.71 -21.95 8.42
N LEU A 159 -2.64 -21.16 8.28
CA LEU A 159 -1.28 -21.56 8.67
C LEU A 159 -1.19 -21.88 10.17
N LEU A 160 -1.79 -21.05 11.02
CA LEU A 160 -1.82 -21.25 12.48
C LEU A 160 -2.63 -22.49 12.94
N THR A 161 -3.56 -22.97 12.12
CA THR A 161 -4.38 -24.16 12.41
C THR A 161 -3.79 -25.45 11.86
N SER A 162 -2.77 -25.39 11.00
CA SER A 162 -2.08 -26.56 10.44
C SER A 162 -0.77 -26.85 11.15
N GLN A 163 -0.42 -28.11 11.37
CA GLN A 163 0.83 -28.49 12.01
C GLN A 163 2.04 -27.97 11.24
N SER A 164 2.10 -28.21 9.92
CA SER A 164 3.19 -27.75 9.08
C SER A 164 3.29 -26.22 8.98
N GLY A 165 2.15 -25.50 9.01
CA GLY A 165 2.13 -24.05 9.05
C GLY A 165 2.70 -23.52 10.37
N ARG A 166 2.34 -24.14 11.50
CA ARG A 166 2.88 -23.75 12.80
C ARG A 166 4.39 -23.93 12.88
N GLU A 167 4.93 -25.03 12.33
CA GLU A 167 6.38 -25.28 12.34
C GLU A 167 7.16 -24.17 11.62
N ILE A 168 6.71 -23.72 10.44
CA ILE A 168 7.42 -22.68 9.69
C ILE A 168 7.31 -21.29 10.33
N LEU A 169 6.31 -21.05 11.19
CA LEU A 169 6.07 -19.74 11.81
C LEU A 169 6.85 -19.51 13.12
N LYS A 170 7.42 -20.56 13.73
CA LYS A 170 8.04 -20.49 15.08
C LYS A 170 9.24 -19.54 15.18
N ASN A 171 9.99 -19.37 14.08
CA ASN A 171 11.24 -18.56 14.05
C ASN A 171 11.03 -17.13 13.59
N LEU A 172 9.78 -16.64 13.50
CA LEU A 172 9.50 -15.28 13.08
C LEU A 172 10.16 -14.27 14.01
N LYS A 173 10.80 -13.26 13.41
CA LYS A 173 11.42 -12.12 14.10
C LYS A 173 10.64 -10.84 13.88
N THR A 174 10.01 -10.71 12.72
CA THR A 174 9.28 -9.50 12.33
C THR A 174 7.95 -9.85 11.67
N VAL A 175 6.90 -9.18 12.08
CA VAL A 175 5.58 -9.23 11.44
C VAL A 175 5.23 -7.82 10.95
N ILE A 176 5.14 -7.68 9.64
CA ILE A 176 4.70 -6.43 8.99
C ILE A 176 3.22 -6.57 8.68
N ILE A 177 2.40 -5.64 9.15
CA ILE A 177 0.95 -5.62 8.93
C ILE A 177 0.62 -4.37 8.13
N ASP A 178 0.26 -4.53 6.86
CA ASP A 178 0.00 -3.42 5.96
C ASP A 178 -1.49 -3.10 5.83
N GLU A 179 -1.76 -1.87 5.41
CA GLU A 179 -3.11 -1.35 5.15
C GLU A 179 -4.12 -1.64 6.27
N ILE A 180 -3.67 -1.50 7.54
CA ILE A 180 -4.51 -1.86 8.70
C ILE A 180 -5.83 -1.09 8.75
N HIS A 181 -5.87 0.11 8.20
CA HIS A 181 -7.08 0.94 8.13
C HIS A 181 -8.20 0.28 7.32
N ALA A 182 -7.87 -0.59 6.36
CA ALA A 182 -8.86 -1.31 5.56
C ALA A 182 -9.63 -2.39 6.36
N VAL A 183 -9.13 -2.79 7.52
CA VAL A 183 -9.73 -3.87 8.32
C VAL A 183 -10.03 -3.50 9.76
N ALA A 184 -9.46 -2.44 10.31
CA ALA A 184 -9.52 -2.12 11.74
C ALA A 184 -10.94 -2.10 12.31
N ASN A 185 -11.91 -1.51 11.59
CA ASN A 185 -13.30 -1.38 12.04
C ASN A 185 -14.20 -2.57 11.61
N SER A 186 -13.63 -3.75 11.38
CA SER A 186 -14.35 -4.88 10.84
C SER A 186 -14.12 -6.16 11.64
N LYS A 187 -15.02 -7.14 11.50
CA LYS A 187 -14.83 -8.50 12.05
C LYS A 187 -13.53 -9.15 11.55
N ARG A 188 -13.11 -8.80 10.34
CA ARG A 188 -11.88 -9.25 9.72
C ARG A 188 -10.64 -8.74 10.46
N GLY A 189 -10.69 -7.49 10.91
CA GLY A 189 -9.64 -6.91 11.74
C GLY A 189 -9.55 -7.55 13.12
N ALA A 190 -10.68 -7.77 13.79
CA ALA A 190 -10.73 -8.49 15.07
C ALA A 190 -10.14 -9.91 14.95
N HIS A 191 -10.46 -10.61 13.86
CA HIS A 191 -9.92 -11.92 13.55
C HIS A 191 -8.41 -11.88 13.30
N LEU A 192 -7.90 -10.84 12.62
CA LEU A 192 -6.46 -10.63 12.42
C LEU A 192 -5.74 -10.44 13.75
N VAL A 193 -6.27 -9.60 14.65
CA VAL A 193 -5.66 -9.37 15.97
C VAL A 193 -5.57 -10.66 16.78
N LEU A 194 -6.63 -11.46 16.81
CA LEU A 194 -6.61 -12.79 17.46
C LEU A 194 -5.57 -13.73 16.83
N SER A 195 -5.42 -13.70 15.50
CA SER A 195 -4.42 -14.49 14.80
C SER A 195 -3.00 -14.04 15.14
N LEU A 196 -2.77 -12.73 15.28
CA LEU A 196 -1.47 -12.18 15.71
C LEU A 196 -1.12 -12.55 17.16
N GLN A 197 -2.11 -12.63 18.07
CA GLN A 197 -1.90 -13.12 19.44
C GLN A 197 -1.50 -14.60 19.45
N ARG A 198 -2.20 -15.42 18.67
CA ARG A 198 -1.88 -16.85 18.53
C ARG A 198 -0.50 -17.06 17.91
N LEU A 199 -0.12 -16.21 16.94
CA LEU A 199 1.19 -16.22 16.31
C LEU A 199 2.28 -15.92 17.35
N GLU A 200 2.09 -14.87 18.14
CA GLU A 200 3.03 -14.47 19.19
C GLU A 200 3.23 -15.59 20.21
N ALA A 201 2.14 -16.24 20.67
CA ALA A 201 2.21 -17.37 21.58
C ALA A 201 2.86 -18.63 20.96
N LEU A 202 2.90 -18.74 19.63
CA LEU A 202 3.54 -19.85 18.92
C LEU A 202 5.04 -19.65 18.75
N CYS A 203 5.51 -18.41 18.60
CA CYS A 203 6.90 -18.10 18.28
C CYS A 203 7.83 -18.33 19.47
N TYR A 204 9.07 -18.76 19.20
CA TYR A 204 10.08 -18.94 20.25
C TYR A 204 10.46 -17.63 20.95
N GLN A 205 10.41 -16.52 20.23
CA GLN A 205 10.57 -15.17 20.74
C GLN A 205 9.44 -14.31 20.19
N ARG A 206 9.00 -13.32 20.95
CA ARG A 206 7.99 -12.38 20.51
C ARG A 206 8.47 -11.63 19.26
N PRO A 207 7.83 -11.78 18.11
CA PRO A 207 8.22 -11.03 16.91
C PRO A 207 7.87 -9.55 17.05
N GLN A 208 8.75 -8.67 16.56
CA GLN A 208 8.48 -7.25 16.44
C GLN A 208 7.33 -7.02 15.47
N ARG A 209 6.37 -6.17 15.84
CA ARG A 209 5.25 -5.79 14.97
C ARG A 209 5.49 -4.42 14.35
N ILE A 210 5.43 -4.35 13.02
CA ILE A 210 5.51 -3.12 12.25
C ILE A 210 4.19 -2.96 11.49
N ALA A 211 3.35 -2.05 11.94
CA ALA A 211 2.06 -1.77 11.33
C ALA A 211 2.17 -0.59 10.37
N ILE A 212 1.54 -0.68 9.21
CA ILE A 212 1.51 0.35 8.18
C ILE A 212 0.07 0.76 7.92
N SER A 213 -0.17 2.07 7.86
CA SER A 213 -1.50 2.62 7.58
C SER A 213 -1.41 3.87 6.72
N ALA A 214 -2.45 4.14 5.95
CA ALA A 214 -2.71 5.50 5.49
C ALA A 214 -3.05 6.40 6.68
N THR A 215 -3.05 7.71 6.46
CA THR A 215 -3.37 8.68 7.53
C THR A 215 -4.80 8.48 8.01
N GLN A 216 -4.97 8.13 9.29
CA GLN A 216 -6.26 7.90 9.96
C GLN A 216 -6.34 8.69 11.27
N LYS A 217 -7.55 8.99 11.72
CA LYS A 217 -7.82 9.65 13.01
C LYS A 217 -8.95 8.92 13.74
N PRO A 218 -8.85 8.66 15.06
CA PRO A 218 -7.66 8.84 15.91
C PRO A 218 -6.61 7.76 15.66
N ILE A 219 -5.34 8.15 15.57
CA ILE A 219 -4.24 7.23 15.22
C ILE A 219 -3.87 6.31 16.42
N GLU A 220 -4.05 6.82 17.64
CA GLU A 220 -3.79 6.08 18.88
C GLU A 220 -4.69 4.84 18.97
N THR A 221 -5.97 4.96 18.63
CA THR A 221 -6.91 3.84 18.60
C THR A 221 -6.44 2.76 17.64
N MET A 222 -5.89 3.15 16.49
CA MET A 222 -5.34 2.21 15.51
C MET A 222 -4.10 1.49 16.03
N ARG A 223 -3.18 2.23 16.70
CA ARG A 223 -2.02 1.65 17.37
C ARG A 223 -2.45 0.62 18.41
N ASP A 224 -3.33 1.00 19.31
CA ASP A 224 -3.77 0.15 20.44
C ASP A 224 -4.53 -1.09 19.96
N PHE A 225 -5.23 -0.98 18.85
CA PHE A 225 -5.89 -2.11 18.20
C PHE A 225 -4.92 -3.18 17.73
N ILE A 226 -3.76 -2.80 17.13
CA ILE A 226 -2.88 -3.75 16.43
C ILE A 226 -1.57 -4.06 17.16
N LEU A 227 -1.04 -3.13 17.99
CA LEU A 227 0.31 -3.23 18.55
C LEU A 227 0.40 -3.46 20.06
N HIS A 228 -0.67 -3.39 20.81
CA HIS A 228 -0.64 -3.49 22.28
C HIS A 228 0.27 -2.45 23.00
N GLY A 229 -0.30 -1.30 23.28
CA GLY A 229 0.02 -0.43 24.41
C GLY A 229 1.47 0.09 24.53
N GLU A 230 2.01 -0.07 25.70
CA GLU A 230 3.12 0.74 26.25
C GLU A 230 4.48 0.61 25.54
N ASN A 231 4.71 -0.47 24.79
CA ASN A 231 5.98 -0.69 24.09
C ASN A 231 5.91 -0.38 22.59
N SER A 232 4.91 0.37 22.16
CA SER A 232 4.71 0.74 20.76
C SER A 232 4.86 2.24 20.53
N GLU A 233 5.42 2.61 19.37
CA GLU A 233 5.57 4.00 18.95
C GLU A 233 4.72 4.29 17.71
N ILE A 234 4.37 5.57 17.54
CA ILE A 234 3.69 6.09 16.36
C ILE A 234 4.68 6.96 15.59
N VAL A 235 4.92 6.61 14.34
CA VAL A 235 5.61 7.46 13.38
C VAL A 235 4.55 8.05 12.45
N ASN A 236 4.21 9.30 12.68
CA ASN A 236 3.21 10.02 11.92
C ASN A 236 3.78 11.35 11.44
N LEU A 237 4.20 11.40 10.20
CA LEU A 237 4.58 12.64 9.54
C LEU A 237 3.40 13.09 8.69
N GLY A 238 2.46 13.76 9.34
CA GLY A 238 1.31 14.33 8.67
C GLY A 238 1.76 15.29 7.56
N HIS A 239 1.66 14.88 6.32
CA HIS A 239 1.70 15.82 5.21
C HIS A 239 0.34 16.52 5.15
N LYS A 240 0.32 17.79 5.47
CA LYS A 240 -0.75 18.68 5.04
C LYS A 240 -0.57 18.89 3.52
N ARG A 241 -1.10 17.97 2.69
CA ARG A 241 -1.36 18.33 1.30
C ARG A 241 -2.34 19.50 1.36
N GLN A 242 -2.00 20.60 0.72
CA GLN A 242 -2.99 21.65 0.47
C GLN A 242 -3.98 21.06 -0.53
N LEU A 243 -5.18 20.75 -0.03
CA LEU A 243 -6.30 20.29 -0.84
C LEU A 243 -7.18 21.51 -1.11
N GLU A 244 -7.40 21.81 -2.36
CA GLU A 244 -8.44 22.73 -2.80
C GLU A 244 -9.71 21.89 -3.03
N ILE A 245 -10.73 22.08 -2.21
CA ILE A 245 -11.95 21.30 -2.25
C ILE A 245 -13.06 22.21 -2.78
N THR A 246 -13.68 21.82 -3.88
CA THR A 246 -14.82 22.53 -4.49
C THR A 246 -16.04 21.62 -4.55
N ILE A 247 -17.20 22.13 -4.18
CA ILE A 247 -18.49 21.46 -4.33
C ILE A 247 -19.25 22.20 -5.43
N GLU A 248 -19.60 21.47 -6.48
CA GLU A 248 -20.37 22.00 -7.59
C GLU A 248 -21.70 21.26 -7.73
N ILE A 249 -22.73 21.96 -8.10
CA ILE A 249 -24.07 21.43 -8.42
C ILE A 249 -24.48 21.91 -9.81
N PRO A 250 -25.30 21.15 -10.56
CA PRO A 250 -25.89 21.61 -11.80
C PRO A 250 -26.61 22.95 -11.61
N GLN A 251 -26.65 23.77 -12.64
CA GLN A 251 -27.39 25.04 -12.61
C GLN A 251 -28.90 24.80 -12.65
N SER A 252 -29.35 23.73 -13.30
CA SER A 252 -30.72 23.27 -13.31
C SER A 252 -31.20 22.86 -11.91
N PRO A 253 -32.47 23.14 -11.53
CA PRO A 253 -33.01 22.78 -10.23
C PRO A 253 -32.86 21.28 -9.92
N LEU A 254 -32.31 20.95 -8.73
CA LEU A 254 -32.15 19.56 -8.31
C LEU A 254 -33.50 18.89 -8.10
N SER A 255 -33.64 17.68 -8.59
CA SER A 255 -34.81 16.80 -8.41
C SER A 255 -34.35 15.45 -7.87
N ALA A 256 -35.29 14.62 -7.37
CA ALA A 256 -35.01 13.29 -6.86
C ALA A 256 -34.29 12.38 -7.89
N PHE A 257 -34.52 12.61 -9.17
CA PHE A 257 -33.82 11.94 -10.27
C PHE A 257 -33.25 12.99 -11.21
N MET A 258 -31.98 12.87 -11.54
CA MET A 258 -31.33 13.78 -12.48
C MET A 258 -31.87 13.61 -13.89
N SER A 259 -32.33 14.74 -14.49
CA SER A 259 -32.77 14.78 -15.87
C SER A 259 -31.61 14.59 -16.86
N ASN A 260 -31.93 14.34 -18.13
CA ASN A 260 -30.92 14.29 -19.20
C ASN A 260 -30.16 15.62 -19.36
N GLU A 261 -30.84 16.76 -19.13
CA GLU A 261 -30.23 18.08 -19.17
C GLU A 261 -29.22 18.26 -18.05
N GLN A 262 -29.55 17.88 -16.80
CA GLN A 262 -28.63 17.91 -15.68
C GLN A 262 -27.43 17.02 -15.92
N TRP A 263 -27.61 15.83 -16.49
CA TRP A 263 -26.51 14.97 -16.86
C TRP A 263 -25.61 15.57 -17.95
N ALA A 264 -26.21 16.27 -18.93
CA ALA A 264 -25.46 16.98 -19.96
C ALA A 264 -24.55 18.08 -19.35
N GLU A 265 -25.07 18.84 -18.37
CA GLU A 265 -24.27 19.83 -17.61
C GLU A 265 -23.11 19.17 -16.88
N VAL A 266 -23.35 18.03 -16.18
CA VAL A 266 -22.30 17.28 -15.47
C VAL A 266 -21.25 16.78 -16.46
N TYR A 267 -21.63 16.20 -17.59
CA TYR A 267 -20.66 15.73 -18.59
C TYR A 267 -19.83 16.89 -19.16
N GLN A 268 -20.48 18.02 -19.44
CA GLN A 268 -19.78 19.19 -19.94
C GLN A 268 -18.74 19.67 -18.92
N ARG A 269 -19.15 19.81 -17.64
CA ARG A 269 -18.25 20.26 -16.58
C ARG A 269 -17.10 19.31 -16.35
N LEU A 270 -17.34 17.99 -16.38
CA LEU A 270 -16.27 16.99 -16.28
C LEU A 270 -15.28 17.09 -17.45
N CYS A 271 -15.73 17.34 -18.68
CA CYS A 271 -14.81 17.56 -19.80
C CYS A 271 -13.91 18.78 -19.60
N GLU A 272 -14.45 19.88 -19.05
CA GLU A 272 -13.67 21.06 -18.71
C GLU A 272 -12.62 20.75 -17.65
N VAL A 273 -13.02 20.08 -16.56
CA VAL A 273 -12.10 19.67 -15.49
C VAL A 273 -11.00 18.75 -16.04
N ILE A 274 -11.34 17.78 -16.89
CA ILE A 274 -10.35 16.89 -17.53
C ILE A 274 -9.39 17.68 -18.43
N ALA A 275 -9.87 18.70 -19.13
CA ALA A 275 -9.04 19.53 -19.99
C ALA A 275 -8.06 20.42 -19.20
N GLU A 276 -8.46 20.87 -18.01
CA GLU A 276 -7.65 21.72 -17.13
C GLU A 276 -6.54 20.95 -16.40
N HIS A 277 -6.61 19.60 -16.33
CA HIS A 277 -5.74 18.77 -15.55
C HIS A 277 -5.02 17.73 -16.42
N LYS A 278 -3.85 17.27 -15.95
CA LYS A 278 -3.08 16.22 -16.65
C LYS A 278 -3.74 14.86 -16.49
N THR A 279 -4.15 14.55 -15.26
CA THR A 279 -4.74 13.25 -14.90
C THR A 279 -5.89 13.46 -13.93
N THR A 280 -7.09 13.07 -14.33
CA THR A 280 -8.30 13.20 -13.53
C THR A 280 -8.84 11.81 -13.15
N LEU A 281 -9.02 11.57 -11.85
CA LEU A 281 -9.68 10.36 -11.35
C LEU A 281 -11.11 10.68 -10.95
N ILE A 282 -12.08 9.94 -11.50
CA ILE A 282 -13.51 10.18 -11.28
C ILE A 282 -14.11 8.98 -10.53
N PHE A 283 -14.43 9.17 -9.24
CA PHE A 283 -15.10 8.15 -8.45
C PHE A 283 -16.61 8.20 -8.58
N VAL A 284 -17.22 7.04 -8.66
CA VAL A 284 -18.67 6.84 -8.74
C VAL A 284 -19.15 5.71 -7.84
N ASN A 285 -20.41 5.76 -7.39
CA ASN A 285 -20.94 4.84 -6.41
C ASN A 285 -21.28 3.44 -6.95
N ASN A 286 -21.44 3.26 -8.25
CA ASN A 286 -21.80 1.97 -8.84
C ASN A 286 -21.24 1.77 -10.25
N ARG A 287 -21.17 0.49 -10.65
CA ARG A 287 -20.62 0.05 -11.93
C ARG A 287 -21.38 0.62 -13.14
N ARG A 288 -22.71 0.68 -13.06
CA ARG A 288 -23.56 1.17 -14.15
C ARG A 288 -23.25 2.64 -14.45
N LEU A 289 -23.06 3.45 -13.41
CA LEU A 289 -22.69 4.86 -13.57
C LEU A 289 -21.24 4.98 -14.08
N CYS A 290 -20.34 4.10 -13.64
CA CYS A 290 -18.96 4.05 -14.14
C CYS A 290 -18.94 3.87 -15.66
N GLU A 291 -19.57 2.83 -16.18
CA GLU A 291 -19.65 2.56 -17.63
C GLU A 291 -20.36 3.68 -18.41
N ARG A 292 -21.48 4.19 -17.88
CA ARG A 292 -22.23 5.27 -18.50
C ARG A 292 -21.41 6.56 -18.61
N LEU A 293 -20.70 6.96 -17.55
CA LEU A 293 -19.83 8.14 -17.56
C LEU A 293 -18.67 7.95 -18.52
N THR A 294 -17.99 6.80 -18.46
CA THR A 294 -16.88 6.49 -19.36
C THR A 294 -17.30 6.62 -20.81
N LYS A 295 -18.43 6.01 -21.20
CA LYS A 295 -18.95 6.07 -22.57
C LYS A 295 -19.22 7.51 -23.01
N ASN A 296 -20.00 8.27 -22.23
CA ASN A 296 -20.39 9.64 -22.62
C ASN A 296 -19.20 10.60 -22.66
N LEU A 297 -18.20 10.41 -21.78
CA LEU A 297 -17.00 11.22 -21.80
C LEU A 297 -16.08 10.81 -22.96
N ALA A 298 -15.95 9.52 -23.26
CA ALA A 298 -15.17 9.02 -24.39
C ALA A 298 -15.62 9.58 -25.72
N GLU A 299 -16.92 9.71 -25.95
CA GLU A 299 -17.49 10.37 -27.14
C GLU A 299 -17.04 11.84 -27.30
N LYS A 300 -16.66 12.50 -26.19
CA LYS A 300 -16.26 13.92 -26.18
C LYS A 300 -14.76 14.16 -26.19
N ILE A 301 -14.00 13.32 -25.47
CA ILE A 301 -12.56 13.52 -25.26
C ILE A 301 -11.67 12.51 -26.00
N GLY A 302 -12.25 11.46 -26.60
CA GLY A 302 -11.57 10.34 -27.27
C GLY A 302 -11.49 9.10 -26.40
N GLU A 303 -11.75 7.92 -26.98
CA GLU A 303 -11.76 6.63 -26.28
C GLU A 303 -10.35 6.25 -25.76
N GLU A 304 -9.29 6.71 -26.40
CA GLU A 304 -7.91 6.45 -26.05
C GLU A 304 -7.46 7.17 -24.77
N PHE A 305 -8.18 8.23 -24.36
CA PHE A 305 -7.81 9.07 -23.22
C PHE A 305 -8.58 8.76 -21.94
N ILE A 306 -9.59 7.89 -22.00
CA ILE A 306 -10.42 7.55 -20.84
C ILE A 306 -10.78 6.07 -20.81
N THR A 307 -10.80 5.49 -19.62
CA THR A 307 -11.29 4.13 -19.43
C THR A 307 -12.00 3.96 -18.09
N SER A 308 -12.67 2.81 -17.89
CA SER A 308 -13.35 2.47 -16.63
C SER A 308 -12.52 1.50 -15.79
N HIS A 309 -12.71 1.55 -14.46
CA HIS A 309 -12.11 0.59 -13.52
C HIS A 309 -13.12 0.18 -12.44
N HIS A 310 -13.56 -1.07 -12.46
CA HIS A 310 -14.45 -1.63 -11.45
C HIS A 310 -14.30 -3.15 -11.33
N GLY A 311 -14.78 -3.71 -10.21
CA GLY A 311 -14.56 -5.11 -9.85
C GLY A 311 -15.16 -6.16 -10.78
N SER A 312 -16.02 -5.79 -11.76
CA SER A 312 -16.57 -6.74 -12.76
C SER A 312 -15.74 -6.85 -14.03
N LEU A 313 -14.77 -5.96 -14.24
CA LEU A 313 -13.84 -6.07 -15.38
C LEU A 313 -12.90 -7.26 -15.18
N ALA A 314 -12.49 -7.88 -16.30
CA ALA A 314 -11.45 -8.90 -16.29
C ALA A 314 -10.16 -8.33 -15.67
N LYS A 315 -9.38 -9.19 -15.02
CA LYS A 315 -8.14 -8.78 -14.33
C LYS A 315 -7.17 -8.07 -15.29
N GLU A 316 -7.06 -8.56 -16.52
CA GLU A 316 -6.19 -7.99 -17.54
C GLU A 316 -6.58 -6.56 -17.92
N HIS A 317 -7.88 -6.29 -18.09
CA HIS A 317 -8.38 -4.93 -18.36
C HIS A 317 -8.07 -3.96 -17.22
N ARG A 318 -8.23 -4.39 -15.97
CA ARG A 318 -7.92 -3.56 -14.81
C ARG A 318 -6.43 -3.22 -14.74
N LEU A 319 -5.55 -4.22 -14.91
CA LEU A 319 -4.09 -4.02 -14.93
C LEU A 319 -3.65 -3.10 -16.06
N ASN A 320 -4.27 -3.24 -17.25
CA ASN A 320 -3.98 -2.36 -18.37
C ASN A 320 -4.40 -0.91 -18.07
N ALA A 321 -5.59 -0.69 -17.52
CA ALA A 321 -6.07 0.64 -17.11
C ALA A 321 -5.12 1.29 -16.08
N GLU A 322 -4.65 0.52 -15.09
CA GLU A 322 -3.68 0.98 -14.10
C GLU A 322 -2.33 1.35 -14.73
N GLN A 323 -1.83 0.55 -15.68
CA GLN A 323 -0.60 0.84 -16.41
C GLN A 323 -0.71 2.08 -17.28
N MET A 324 -1.81 2.23 -18.02
CA MET A 324 -2.06 3.40 -18.85
C MET A 324 -2.17 4.68 -18.01
N LEU A 325 -2.75 4.58 -16.81
CA LEU A 325 -2.81 5.69 -15.87
C LEU A 325 -1.41 6.06 -15.36
N LYS A 326 -0.62 5.09 -14.92
CA LYS A 326 0.77 5.27 -14.44
C LYS A 326 1.70 5.86 -15.51
N SER A 327 1.53 5.47 -16.76
CA SER A 327 2.34 5.97 -17.87
C SER A 327 1.89 7.36 -18.36
N GLY A 328 0.80 7.93 -17.82
CA GLY A 328 0.26 9.22 -18.23
C GLY A 328 -0.41 9.19 -19.60
N GLN A 329 -0.77 8.01 -20.12
CA GLN A 329 -1.50 7.85 -21.38
C GLN A 329 -2.98 8.25 -21.25
N LEU A 330 -3.58 8.03 -20.05
CA LEU A 330 -4.94 8.43 -19.76
C LEU A 330 -5.00 9.85 -19.23
N LYS A 331 -5.96 10.62 -19.72
CA LYS A 331 -6.38 11.91 -19.15
C LYS A 331 -7.39 11.73 -18.03
N ALA A 332 -8.21 10.67 -18.10
CA ALA A 332 -9.21 10.38 -17.09
C ALA A 332 -9.39 8.88 -16.84
N LEU A 333 -9.68 8.52 -15.60
CA LEU A 333 -10.10 7.17 -15.21
C LEU A 333 -11.37 7.27 -14.38
N VAL A 334 -12.44 6.59 -14.81
CA VAL A 334 -13.68 6.49 -14.04
C VAL A 334 -13.66 5.21 -13.22
N ALA A 335 -13.78 5.31 -11.91
CA ALA A 335 -13.63 4.16 -11.02
C ALA A 335 -14.74 4.06 -9.96
N THR A 336 -14.99 2.85 -9.51
CA THR A 336 -15.73 2.60 -8.27
C THR A 336 -14.74 2.45 -7.10
N ALA A 337 -15.23 2.29 -5.87
CA ALA A 337 -14.42 2.06 -4.66
C ALA A 337 -13.35 0.95 -4.78
N SER A 338 -13.39 0.13 -5.83
CA SER A 338 -12.36 -0.89 -6.09
C SER A 338 -10.96 -0.32 -6.35
N LEU A 339 -10.84 0.98 -6.63
CA LEU A 339 -9.57 1.68 -6.85
C LEU A 339 -9.12 2.50 -5.61
N GLU A 340 -9.96 2.59 -4.56
CA GLU A 340 -9.66 3.41 -3.36
C GLU A 340 -8.53 2.84 -2.49
N LEU A 341 -8.24 1.54 -2.61
CA LEU A 341 -7.38 0.84 -1.68
C LEU A 341 -6.08 0.37 -2.33
N GLY A 342 -4.97 1.01 -1.91
CA GLY A 342 -3.63 0.46 -1.98
C GLY A 342 -2.98 0.34 -3.36
N ILE A 343 -3.53 0.95 -4.39
CA ILE A 343 -2.90 0.98 -5.71
C ILE A 343 -2.06 2.26 -5.82
N ASP A 344 -0.79 2.09 -6.16
CA ASP A 344 0.05 3.20 -6.58
C ASP A 344 -0.34 3.60 -8.00
N ILE A 345 -1.16 4.63 -8.13
CA ILE A 345 -1.75 5.10 -9.40
C ILE A 345 -0.99 6.27 -10.05
N GLY A 346 0.21 6.58 -9.54
CA GLY A 346 1.02 7.67 -10.08
C GLY A 346 0.53 9.07 -9.67
N ASP A 347 0.95 10.09 -10.38
CA ASP A 347 0.61 11.48 -10.10
C ASP A 347 -0.80 11.81 -10.63
N ILE A 348 -1.77 11.88 -9.70
CA ILE A 348 -3.13 12.38 -9.96
C ILE A 348 -3.21 13.80 -9.44
N ASP A 349 -3.58 14.75 -10.29
CA ASP A 349 -3.70 16.16 -9.96
C ASP A 349 -5.13 16.63 -9.73
N CYS A 350 -6.13 15.84 -10.17
CA CYS A 350 -7.54 16.11 -9.88
C CYS A 350 -8.31 14.84 -9.52
N VAL A 351 -9.17 14.92 -8.51
CA VAL A 351 -10.10 13.85 -8.13
C VAL A 351 -11.52 14.40 -8.07
N CYS A 352 -12.42 13.78 -8.82
CA CYS A 352 -13.84 14.09 -8.82
C CYS A 352 -14.63 12.98 -8.12
N GLN A 353 -15.59 13.33 -7.27
CA GLN A 353 -16.54 12.41 -6.67
C GLN A 353 -17.94 12.71 -7.21
N ILE A 354 -18.57 11.75 -7.88
CA ILE A 354 -19.92 11.90 -8.47
C ILE A 354 -20.93 11.08 -7.66
N GLY A 355 -21.86 11.79 -7.03
CA GLY A 355 -22.85 11.19 -6.15
C GLY A 355 -22.22 10.77 -4.83
N SER A 356 -22.54 11.45 -3.76
CA SER A 356 -22.15 11.11 -2.38
C SER A 356 -23.32 10.48 -1.65
#